data_01d9c847f346b997c8363d81c0f9be9b
#
_entry.id   01d9c847f346b997c8363d81c0f9be9b
#
_cell.length_a   1.000
_cell.length_b   1.000
_cell.length_c   1.000
_cell.angle_alpha   90.00
_cell.angle_beta   90.00
_cell.angle_gamma   90.00
#
_symmetry.space_group_name_H-M   'P 1'
#
loop_
_entity.id
_entity.type
_entity.pdbx_description
1 polymer ?
#
loop_
_entity_poly.entity_id
_entity_poly.type
_entity_poly.pdbx_seq_one_letter_code
_entity_poly.pdbx_strand_id
1 'polypeptide(L)'
;LAFSQRPRRVLVTAPTFSEYQDAVQAAGGEVVYHRLTPENNFDLTGAVLDELNDELAMAFFCTPNNPTGRLIDRDLMLRILERCREKNIRVVVDECFLSLSDPGERMSLAGELESFSNLVLLRAFTKSYAMPGLRLGYCLSADTTLLDGLSRCAQPWSVSGPAQAAGLAALAEPEYPARARQLIAVER
;
A
#
# COMPACT_ATOMS: atom_id res chain seq x y z
N LEU A 1 13.05 -13.76 6.15
CA LEU A 1 12.57 -14.57 5.00
C LEU A 1 13.31 -15.92 4.92
N ALA A 2 13.70 -16.50 6.07
CA ALA A 2 14.47 -17.71 6.11
C ALA A 2 13.56 -18.93 5.95
N PHE A 3 13.82 -19.73 4.89
CA PHE A 3 13.66 -21.18 4.86
C PHE A 3 12.24 -21.78 4.85
N SER A 4 11.31 -21.23 4.11
CA SER A 4 10.22 -22.06 3.58
C SER A 4 10.71 -22.72 2.28
N GLN A 5 10.66 -24.05 2.19
CA GLN A 5 11.00 -24.80 0.98
C GLN A 5 9.96 -24.62 -0.16
N ARG A 6 8.87 -23.88 0.09
CA ARG A 6 7.88 -23.50 -0.92
C ARG A 6 7.91 -21.99 -1.14
N PRO A 7 7.81 -21.51 -2.39
CA PRO A 7 7.68 -20.08 -2.65
C PRO A 7 6.45 -19.55 -1.91
N ARG A 8 6.59 -18.39 -1.27
CA ARG A 8 5.45 -17.74 -0.61
C ARG A 8 4.52 -17.19 -1.67
N ARG A 9 3.26 -17.59 -1.63
CA ARG A 9 2.24 -17.09 -2.54
C ARG A 9 1.73 -15.74 -2.05
N VAL A 10 1.67 -14.79 -2.96
CA VAL A 10 1.26 -13.41 -2.66
C VAL A 10 0.15 -13.02 -3.62
N LEU A 11 -1.02 -12.65 -3.08
CA LEU A 11 -2.11 -12.14 -3.89
C LEU A 11 -1.83 -10.68 -4.27
N VAL A 12 -2.00 -10.39 -5.56
CA VAL A 12 -1.87 -9.03 -6.13
C VAL A 12 -3.08 -8.78 -7.02
N THR A 13 -3.73 -7.64 -6.89
CA THR A 13 -4.80 -7.25 -7.82
C THR A 13 -4.21 -6.95 -9.21
N ALA A 14 -4.95 -7.18 -10.29
CA ALA A 14 -4.52 -6.87 -11.66
C ALA A 14 -5.69 -6.33 -12.50
N PRO A 15 -5.52 -5.17 -13.18
CA PRO A 15 -4.30 -4.38 -13.27
C PRO A 15 -3.97 -3.61 -12.00
N THR A 16 -2.68 -3.48 -11.69
CA THR A 16 -2.15 -2.64 -10.62
C THR A 16 -0.71 -2.21 -10.94
N PHE A 17 -0.04 -1.55 -9.99
CA PHE A 17 1.35 -1.13 -10.15
C PHE A 17 2.30 -2.33 -10.25
N SER A 18 3.11 -2.38 -11.32
CA SER A 18 3.93 -3.54 -11.67
C SER A 18 4.98 -3.91 -10.61
N GLU A 19 5.49 -2.91 -9.86
CA GLU A 19 6.54 -3.13 -8.87
C GLU A 19 6.15 -4.12 -7.75
N TYR A 20 4.85 -4.32 -7.48
CA TYR A 20 4.44 -5.34 -6.51
C TYR A 20 4.78 -6.73 -6.98
N GLN A 21 4.46 -7.04 -8.24
CA GLN A 21 4.82 -8.30 -8.87
C GLN A 21 6.35 -8.48 -8.88
N ASP A 22 7.07 -7.45 -9.34
CA ASP A 22 8.51 -7.50 -9.49
C ASP A 22 9.20 -7.70 -8.13
N ALA A 23 8.72 -7.03 -7.08
CA ALA A 23 9.21 -7.21 -5.71
C ALA A 23 8.96 -8.62 -5.17
N VAL A 24 7.77 -9.19 -5.42
CA VAL A 24 7.43 -10.55 -5.01
C VAL A 24 8.34 -11.57 -5.72
N GLN A 25 8.53 -11.44 -7.02
CA GLN A 25 9.38 -12.33 -7.82
C GLN A 25 10.86 -12.21 -7.43
N ALA A 26 11.35 -10.99 -7.23
CA ALA A 26 12.72 -10.75 -6.76
C ALA A 26 12.99 -11.36 -5.37
N ALA A 27 11.96 -11.47 -4.54
CA ALA A 27 12.03 -12.15 -3.25
C ALA A 27 11.86 -13.67 -3.33
N GLY A 28 11.72 -14.24 -4.53
CA GLY A 28 11.50 -15.68 -4.76
C GLY A 28 10.07 -16.12 -4.43
N GLY A 29 9.11 -15.20 -4.39
CA GLY A 29 7.70 -15.49 -4.18
C GLY A 29 6.96 -15.83 -5.48
N GLU A 30 5.76 -16.39 -5.33
CA GLU A 30 4.82 -16.68 -6.41
C GLU A 30 3.66 -15.66 -6.35
N VAL A 31 3.35 -15.02 -7.48
CA VAL A 31 2.23 -14.07 -7.57
C VAL A 31 0.95 -14.81 -7.95
N VAL A 32 -0.11 -14.59 -7.18
CA VAL A 32 -1.49 -14.99 -7.47
C VAL A 32 -2.28 -13.74 -7.82
N TYR A 33 -2.92 -13.71 -8.98
CA TYR A 33 -3.64 -12.53 -9.42
C TYR A 33 -5.14 -12.62 -9.12
N HIS A 34 -5.65 -11.62 -8.40
CA HIS A 34 -7.07 -11.28 -8.42
C HIS A 34 -7.33 -10.29 -9.56
N ARG A 35 -8.11 -10.71 -10.57
CA ARG A 35 -8.34 -9.88 -11.75
C ARG A 35 -9.51 -8.91 -11.57
N LEU A 36 -9.20 -7.62 -11.68
CA LEU A 36 -10.20 -6.56 -11.79
C LEU A 36 -10.68 -6.50 -13.24
N THR A 37 -11.97 -6.30 -13.44
CA THR A 37 -12.54 -6.38 -14.79
C THR A 37 -13.25 -5.08 -15.20
N PRO A 38 -13.32 -4.78 -16.51
CA PRO A 38 -14.04 -3.61 -17.03
C PRO A 38 -15.52 -3.60 -16.68
N GLU A 39 -16.15 -4.78 -16.58
CA GLU A 39 -17.57 -4.95 -16.25
C GLU A 39 -17.91 -4.34 -14.87
N ASN A 40 -16.94 -4.33 -13.96
CA ASN A 40 -17.04 -3.73 -12.64
C ASN A 40 -16.29 -2.38 -12.55
N ASN A 41 -16.02 -1.71 -13.69
CA ASN A 41 -15.18 -0.50 -13.72
C ASN A 41 -13.84 -0.66 -13.02
N PHE A 42 -13.27 -1.84 -13.03
CA PHE A 42 -12.05 -2.20 -12.29
C PHE A 42 -12.14 -1.96 -10.76
N ASP A 43 -13.36 -1.94 -10.20
CA ASP A 43 -13.55 -1.89 -8.76
C ASP A 43 -13.20 -3.24 -8.12
N LEU A 44 -12.54 -3.21 -6.97
CA LEU A 44 -12.36 -4.39 -6.15
C LEU A 44 -13.72 -4.77 -5.53
N THR A 45 -14.12 -6.02 -5.73
CA THR A 45 -15.39 -6.53 -5.20
C THR A 45 -15.19 -7.55 -4.08
N GLY A 46 -16.27 -7.91 -3.40
CA GLY A 46 -16.23 -8.94 -2.34
C GLY A 46 -15.79 -10.33 -2.80
N ALA A 47 -15.74 -10.59 -4.11
CA ALA A 47 -15.23 -11.85 -4.66
C ALA A 47 -13.78 -12.15 -4.25
N VAL A 48 -12.97 -11.14 -3.97
CA VAL A 48 -11.60 -11.31 -3.49
C VAL A 48 -11.53 -12.11 -2.18
N LEU A 49 -12.55 -12.02 -1.33
CA LEU A 49 -12.58 -12.72 -0.03
C LEU A 49 -12.53 -14.25 -0.17
N ASP A 50 -13.04 -14.80 -1.26
CA ASP A 50 -13.03 -16.23 -1.53
C ASP A 50 -11.64 -16.74 -1.93
N GLU A 51 -10.78 -15.85 -2.41
CA GLU A 51 -9.41 -16.16 -2.80
C GLU A 51 -8.42 -16.06 -1.62
N LEU A 52 -8.84 -15.41 -0.50
CA LEU A 52 -8.01 -15.26 0.70
C LEU A 52 -8.03 -16.55 1.53
N ASN A 53 -7.03 -17.39 1.30
CA ASN A 53 -6.92 -18.73 1.89
C ASN A 53 -5.53 -18.96 2.54
N ASP A 54 -5.39 -20.09 3.24
CA ASP A 54 -4.20 -20.43 4.04
C ASP A 54 -2.91 -20.67 3.21
N GLU A 55 -3.00 -20.70 1.88
CA GLU A 55 -1.84 -20.82 1.00
C GLU A 55 -1.14 -19.47 0.78
N LEU A 56 -1.83 -18.37 1.05
CA LEU A 56 -1.30 -17.03 0.88
C LEU A 56 -0.50 -16.59 2.11
N ALA A 57 0.66 -16.02 1.87
CA ALA A 57 1.46 -15.39 2.93
C ALA A 57 1.18 -13.88 3.04
N MET A 58 0.76 -13.26 1.94
CA MET A 58 0.58 -11.82 1.83
C MET A 58 -0.44 -11.46 0.75
N ALA A 59 -1.06 -10.29 0.87
CA ALA A 59 -1.88 -9.68 -0.16
C ALA A 59 -1.52 -8.20 -0.32
N PHE A 60 -1.37 -7.73 -1.57
CA PHE A 60 -1.13 -6.33 -1.92
C PHE A 60 -2.39 -5.70 -2.48
N PHE A 61 -2.73 -4.52 -1.95
CA PHE A 61 -3.80 -3.67 -2.45
C PHE A 61 -3.28 -2.24 -2.64
N CYS A 62 -3.79 -1.53 -3.66
CA CYS A 62 -3.45 -0.15 -3.92
C CYS A 62 -4.73 0.69 -3.91
N THR A 63 -4.78 1.76 -3.13
CA THR A 63 -5.95 2.63 -3.02
C THR A 63 -5.56 4.10 -2.87
N PRO A 64 -5.85 4.95 -3.86
CA PRO A 64 -6.39 4.66 -5.19
C PRO A 64 -5.48 3.73 -6.01
N ASN A 65 -6.08 2.79 -6.73
CA ASN A 65 -5.32 1.84 -7.53
C ASN A 65 -4.66 2.52 -8.75
N ASN A 66 -3.41 2.24 -8.98
CA ASN A 66 -2.68 2.63 -10.18
C ASN A 66 -2.62 1.41 -11.15
N PRO A 67 -3.20 1.46 -12.38
CA PRO A 67 -3.53 2.69 -13.13
C PRO A 67 -5.02 3.09 -13.11
N THR A 68 -5.92 2.35 -12.45
CA THR A 68 -7.37 2.51 -12.64
C THR A 68 -7.96 3.74 -11.93
N GLY A 69 -7.23 4.30 -10.94
CA GLY A 69 -7.70 5.41 -10.12
C GLY A 69 -8.83 5.04 -9.14
N ARG A 70 -9.21 3.76 -9.07
CA ARG A 70 -10.32 3.30 -8.24
C ARG A 70 -9.92 3.22 -6.77
N LEU A 71 -10.79 3.73 -5.91
CA LEU A 71 -10.68 3.56 -4.46
C LEU A 71 -11.30 2.24 -4.06
N ILE A 72 -10.71 1.58 -3.09
CA ILE A 72 -11.32 0.41 -2.47
C ILE A 72 -12.30 0.88 -1.41
N ASP A 73 -13.50 0.30 -1.41
CA ASP A 73 -14.50 0.55 -0.38
C ASP A 73 -13.94 0.23 1.01
N ARG A 74 -14.18 1.11 1.99
CA ARG A 74 -13.61 0.99 3.33
C ARG A 74 -14.15 -0.25 4.06
N ASP A 75 -15.44 -0.54 3.96
CA ASP A 75 -16.04 -1.69 4.64
C ASP A 75 -15.53 -3.00 4.03
N LEU A 76 -15.32 -3.04 2.71
CA LEU A 76 -14.67 -4.17 2.06
C LEU A 76 -13.23 -4.34 2.56
N MET A 77 -12.46 -3.25 2.69
CA MET A 77 -11.09 -3.34 3.22
C MET A 77 -11.05 -3.86 4.66
N LEU A 78 -11.96 -3.45 5.51
CA LEU A 78 -12.05 -3.98 6.88
C LEU A 78 -12.36 -5.48 6.88
N ARG A 79 -13.25 -5.94 6.02
CA ARG A 79 -13.55 -7.38 5.84
C ARG A 79 -12.33 -8.16 5.31
N ILE A 80 -11.57 -7.57 4.39
CA ILE A 80 -10.31 -8.16 3.88
C ILE A 80 -9.29 -8.28 5.03
N LEU A 81 -9.10 -7.23 5.82
CA LEU A 81 -8.17 -7.25 6.96
C LEU A 81 -8.53 -8.32 7.98
N GLU A 82 -9.82 -8.44 8.31
CA GLU A 82 -10.33 -9.46 9.23
C GLU A 82 -10.09 -10.86 8.67
N ARG A 83 -10.50 -11.11 7.43
CA ARG A 83 -10.30 -12.40 6.75
C ARG A 83 -8.82 -12.78 6.69
N CYS A 84 -7.96 -11.83 6.35
CA CYS A 84 -6.52 -12.04 6.31
C CYS A 84 -5.94 -12.30 7.71
N ARG A 85 -6.46 -11.66 8.76
CA ARG A 85 -6.06 -11.90 10.14
C ARG A 85 -6.36 -13.35 10.55
N GLU A 86 -7.57 -13.83 10.26
CA GLU A 86 -7.98 -15.22 10.53
C GLU A 86 -7.08 -16.25 9.83
N LYS A 87 -6.58 -15.90 8.66
CA LYS A 87 -5.74 -16.75 7.81
C LYS A 87 -4.23 -16.51 7.95
N ASN A 88 -3.81 -15.65 8.89
CA ASN A 88 -2.41 -15.23 9.09
C ASN A 88 -1.76 -14.67 7.81
N ILE A 89 -2.55 -13.99 6.98
CA ILE A 89 -2.10 -13.30 5.78
C ILE A 89 -1.74 -11.86 6.13
N ARG A 90 -0.53 -11.41 5.74
CA ARG A 90 -0.15 -10.00 5.85
C ARG A 90 -0.81 -9.19 4.73
N VAL A 91 -1.35 -8.04 5.09
CA VAL A 91 -1.97 -7.14 4.12
C VAL A 91 -1.10 -5.90 3.97
N VAL A 92 -0.65 -5.63 2.76
CA VAL A 92 0.06 -4.40 2.41
C VAL A 92 -0.89 -3.53 1.59
N VAL A 93 -1.15 -2.31 2.06
CA VAL A 93 -2.00 -1.35 1.38
C VAL A 93 -1.16 -0.13 0.98
N ASP A 94 -1.08 0.11 -0.32
CA ASP A 94 -0.41 1.28 -0.86
C ASP A 94 -1.39 2.45 -0.95
N GLU A 95 -1.17 3.43 -0.09
CA GLU A 95 -1.94 4.68 -0.01
C GLU A 95 -1.15 5.88 -0.56
N CYS A 96 -0.13 5.66 -1.40
CA CYS A 96 0.74 6.74 -1.89
C CYS A 96 0.00 7.86 -2.64
N PHE A 97 -1.14 7.56 -3.26
CA PHE A 97 -1.97 8.53 -3.96
C PHE A 97 -3.18 9.02 -3.15
N LEU A 98 -3.41 8.48 -1.96
CA LEU A 98 -4.65 8.71 -1.23
C LEU A 98 -4.88 10.19 -0.89
N SER A 99 -3.85 10.91 -0.47
CA SER A 99 -3.93 12.34 -0.14
C SER A 99 -4.35 13.23 -1.33
N LEU A 100 -4.18 12.74 -2.57
CA LEU A 100 -4.55 13.43 -3.80
C LEU A 100 -5.95 13.05 -4.31
N SER A 101 -6.61 12.05 -3.71
CA SER A 101 -7.98 11.66 -4.04
C SER A 101 -9.00 12.58 -3.36
N ASP A 102 -10.23 12.64 -3.88
CA ASP A 102 -11.27 13.50 -3.33
C ASP A 102 -11.62 13.19 -1.86
N PRO A 103 -11.90 11.95 -1.43
CA PRO A 103 -12.10 11.69 -0.02
C PRO A 103 -10.81 11.91 0.81
N GLY A 104 -9.63 11.86 0.19
CA GLY A 104 -8.33 12.11 0.82
C GLY A 104 -8.09 11.22 2.02
N GLU A 105 -7.45 11.78 3.04
CA GLU A 105 -7.04 11.05 4.26
C GLU A 105 -8.21 10.43 5.06
N ARG A 106 -9.45 10.84 4.80
CA ARG A 106 -10.64 10.25 5.46
C ARG A 106 -10.81 8.77 5.14
N MET A 107 -10.28 8.31 4.01
CA MET A 107 -10.30 6.90 3.60
C MET A 107 -9.08 6.11 4.07
N SER A 108 -8.12 6.76 4.74
CA SER A 108 -6.94 6.08 5.25
C SER A 108 -7.28 5.02 6.28
N LEU A 109 -6.53 3.92 6.21
CA LEU A 109 -6.57 2.85 7.19
C LEU A 109 -5.60 3.09 8.38
N ALA A 110 -4.97 4.27 8.46
CA ALA A 110 -4.03 4.56 9.55
C ALA A 110 -4.67 4.42 10.94
N GLY A 111 -5.97 4.75 11.08
CA GLY A 111 -6.71 4.55 12.33
C GLY A 111 -6.95 3.08 12.70
N GLU A 112 -6.72 2.14 11.78
CA GLU A 112 -6.95 0.71 11.97
C GLU A 112 -5.69 -0.05 12.40
N LEU A 113 -4.52 0.60 12.40
CA LEU A 113 -3.24 -0.07 12.65
C LEU A 113 -3.19 -0.77 14.01
N GLU A 114 -3.75 -0.16 15.05
CA GLU A 114 -3.76 -0.78 16.39
C GLU A 114 -4.67 -2.02 16.45
N SER A 115 -5.74 -2.04 15.65
CA SER A 115 -6.70 -3.15 15.59
C SER A 115 -6.22 -4.29 14.71
N PHE A 116 -5.35 -4.01 13.74
CA PHE A 116 -4.90 -4.97 12.72
C PHE A 116 -3.36 -5.02 12.62
N SER A 117 -2.74 -5.84 13.46
CA SER A 117 -1.28 -6.04 13.42
C SER A 117 -0.78 -6.69 12.11
N ASN A 118 -1.67 -7.29 11.33
CA ASN A 118 -1.37 -7.82 10.00
C ASN A 118 -1.37 -6.74 8.90
N LEU A 119 -1.73 -5.48 9.21
CA LEU A 119 -1.75 -4.37 8.27
C LEU A 119 -0.39 -3.66 8.19
N VAL A 120 0.01 -3.37 6.95
CA VAL A 120 1.13 -2.49 6.61
C VAL A 120 0.64 -1.45 5.62
N LEU A 121 0.81 -0.18 5.92
CA LEU A 121 0.50 0.92 5.01
C LEU A 121 1.78 1.44 4.37
N LEU A 122 1.74 1.68 3.06
CA LEU A 122 2.80 2.35 2.33
C LEU A 122 2.37 3.78 1.99
N ARG A 123 3.25 4.73 2.24
CA ARG A 123 3.05 6.16 1.99
C ARG A 123 4.29 6.77 1.35
N ALA A 124 4.12 7.79 0.53
CA ALA A 124 5.24 8.45 -0.12
C ALA A 124 5.03 9.96 -0.26
N PHE A 125 6.10 10.71 -0.02
CA PHE A 125 6.17 12.14 -0.32
C PHE A 125 6.28 12.41 -1.83
N THR A 126 6.71 11.41 -2.60
CA THR A 126 6.94 11.54 -4.04
C THR A 126 5.72 12.06 -4.81
N LYS A 127 4.52 11.73 -4.34
CA LYS A 127 3.24 12.11 -4.97
C LYS A 127 2.62 13.28 -4.24
N SER A 128 2.37 13.14 -2.93
CA SER A 128 1.66 14.14 -2.12
C SER A 128 2.35 15.50 -2.07
N TYR A 129 3.68 15.54 -2.18
CA TYR A 129 4.49 16.76 -2.16
C TYR A 129 5.30 16.98 -3.43
N ALA A 130 4.96 16.31 -4.54
CA ALA A 130 5.56 16.50 -5.86
C ALA A 130 7.09 16.44 -5.89
N MET A 131 7.71 15.56 -5.10
CA MET A 131 9.17 15.42 -5.04
C MET A 131 9.67 14.01 -5.40
N PRO A 132 9.39 13.54 -6.64
CA PRO A 132 9.70 12.18 -7.05
C PRO A 132 11.22 11.89 -7.09
N GLY A 133 12.05 12.89 -7.34
CA GLY A 133 13.51 12.72 -7.42
C GLY A 133 14.20 12.46 -6.08
N LEU A 134 13.57 12.83 -4.96
CA LEU A 134 14.17 12.68 -3.61
C LEU A 134 13.96 11.28 -3.00
N ARG A 135 13.10 10.44 -3.59
CA ARG A 135 12.91 9.05 -3.19
C ARG A 135 12.56 8.87 -1.70
N LEU A 136 11.63 9.68 -1.18
CA LEU A 136 11.20 9.65 0.21
C LEU A 136 9.83 8.97 0.33
N GLY A 137 9.77 7.94 1.16
CA GLY A 137 8.56 7.20 1.52
C GLY A 137 8.72 6.54 2.87
N TYR A 138 7.64 5.99 3.39
CA TYR A 138 7.62 5.31 4.68
C TYR A 138 6.53 4.25 4.71
N CYS A 139 6.66 3.31 5.64
CA CYS A 139 5.60 2.37 5.98
C CYS A 139 5.16 2.56 7.43
N LEU A 140 3.91 2.18 7.70
CA LEU A 140 3.33 2.17 9.03
C LEU A 140 2.80 0.75 9.33
N SER A 141 3.04 0.27 10.53
CA SER A 141 2.47 -0.98 11.04
C SER A 141 2.47 -0.96 12.57
N ALA A 142 1.54 -1.66 13.20
CA ALA A 142 1.58 -1.93 14.64
C ALA A 142 2.49 -3.12 14.99
N ASP A 143 2.91 -3.93 14.00
CA ASP A 143 3.82 -5.04 14.21
C ASP A 143 5.28 -4.55 14.30
N THR A 144 5.74 -4.27 15.51
CA THR A 144 7.11 -3.80 15.77
C THR A 144 8.16 -4.83 15.37
N THR A 145 7.87 -6.13 15.45
CA THR A 145 8.79 -7.20 15.02
C THR A 145 9.01 -7.14 13.52
N LEU A 146 7.95 -6.87 12.75
CA LEU A 146 8.06 -6.65 11.31
C LEU A 146 8.91 -5.40 11.01
N LEU A 147 8.63 -4.27 11.69
CA LEU A 147 9.36 -3.02 11.47
C LEU A 147 10.86 -3.16 11.77
N ASP A 148 11.21 -3.87 12.83
CA ASP A 148 12.60 -4.22 13.16
C ASP A 148 13.23 -5.10 12.09
N GLY A 149 12.48 -6.05 11.54
CA GLY A 149 12.92 -6.89 10.44
C GLY A 149 13.19 -6.09 9.16
N LEU A 150 12.27 -5.19 8.80
CA LEU A 150 12.42 -4.30 7.65
C LEU A 150 13.63 -3.37 7.82
N SER A 151 13.82 -2.79 9.01
CA SER A 151 14.96 -1.93 9.31
C SER A 151 16.29 -2.66 9.14
N ARG A 152 16.38 -3.92 9.56
CA ARG A 152 17.59 -4.75 9.38
C ARG A 152 17.89 -5.14 7.93
N CYS A 153 16.84 -5.20 7.08
CA CYS A 153 16.99 -5.47 5.65
C CYS A 153 17.22 -4.21 4.82
N ALA A 154 16.99 -3.04 5.40
CA ALA A 154 17.19 -1.77 4.72
C ALA A 154 18.69 -1.50 4.50
N GLN A 155 19.00 -0.83 3.39
CA GLN A 155 20.37 -0.39 3.15
C GLN A 155 20.75 0.73 4.14
N PRO A 156 22.00 0.76 4.63
CA PRO A 156 22.51 1.90 5.38
C PRO A 156 22.30 3.19 4.59
N TRP A 157 21.89 4.26 5.30
CA TRP A 157 21.61 5.58 4.69
C TRP A 157 20.58 5.53 3.56
N SER A 158 19.56 4.68 3.68
CA SER A 158 18.49 4.51 2.70
C SER A 158 17.75 5.81 2.36
N VAL A 159 17.76 6.80 3.27
CA VAL A 159 17.21 8.14 3.07
C VAL A 159 18.34 9.17 3.05
N SER A 160 18.54 9.82 1.91
CA SER A 160 19.59 10.83 1.74
C SER A 160 19.35 12.08 2.59
N GLY A 161 20.42 12.80 2.95
CA GLY A 161 20.31 14.07 3.70
C GLY A 161 19.38 15.10 3.04
N PRO A 162 19.47 15.35 1.71
CA PRO A 162 18.52 16.21 1.01
C PRO A 162 17.07 15.73 1.12
N ALA A 163 16.80 14.41 1.07
CA ALA A 163 15.45 13.87 1.22
C ALA A 163 14.90 14.09 2.64
N GLN A 164 15.75 13.94 3.67
CA GLN A 164 15.37 14.23 5.06
C GLN A 164 15.01 15.71 5.25
N ALA A 165 15.86 16.61 4.78
CA ALA A 165 15.62 18.05 4.89
C ALA A 165 14.34 18.48 4.15
N ALA A 166 14.11 17.95 2.93
CA ALA A 166 12.91 18.22 2.16
C ALA A 166 11.65 17.63 2.81
N GLY A 167 11.75 16.44 3.41
CA GLY A 167 10.66 15.83 4.15
C GLY A 167 10.23 16.67 5.36
N LEU A 168 11.18 17.17 6.14
CA LEU A 168 10.91 18.08 7.26
C LEU A 168 10.25 19.38 6.78
N ALA A 169 10.74 19.98 5.69
CA ALA A 169 10.14 21.15 5.10
C ALA A 169 8.72 20.89 4.59
N ALA A 170 8.48 19.74 3.95
CA ALA A 170 7.16 19.34 3.47
C ALA A 170 6.15 19.17 4.62
N LEU A 171 6.56 18.62 5.76
CA LEU A 171 5.69 18.47 6.93
C LEU A 171 5.32 19.82 7.56
N ALA A 172 6.09 20.87 7.34
CA ALA A 172 5.76 22.23 7.75
C ALA A 172 4.69 22.89 6.84
N GLU A 173 4.34 22.26 5.72
CA GLU A 173 3.35 22.72 4.73
C GLU A 173 2.12 21.77 4.67
N PRO A 174 1.36 21.59 5.76
CA PRO A 174 0.28 20.60 5.84
C PRO A 174 -0.86 20.84 4.83
N GLU A 175 -1.00 22.08 4.34
CA GLU A 175 -2.01 22.48 3.36
C GLU A 175 -1.64 22.11 1.91
N TYR A 176 -0.37 21.78 1.66
CA TYR A 176 0.09 21.52 0.30
C TYR A 176 -0.68 20.38 -0.40
N PRO A 177 -0.89 19.19 0.21
CA PRO A 177 -1.66 18.12 -0.44
C PRO A 177 -3.11 18.52 -0.72
N ALA A 178 -3.73 19.33 0.13
CA ALA A 178 -5.09 19.82 -0.06
C ALA A 178 -5.17 20.77 -1.27
N ARG A 179 -4.21 21.69 -1.40
CA ARG A 179 -4.11 22.60 -2.57
C ARG A 179 -3.85 21.82 -3.86
N ALA A 180 -2.96 20.82 -3.83
CA ALA A 180 -2.68 19.96 -4.96
C ALA A 180 -3.95 19.20 -5.41
N ARG A 181 -4.71 18.65 -4.46
CA ARG A 181 -5.99 17.98 -4.75
C ARG A 181 -7.01 18.91 -5.41
N GLN A 182 -7.13 20.15 -4.91
CA GLN A 182 -8.03 21.15 -5.52
C GLN A 182 -7.63 21.46 -6.96
N LEU A 183 -6.34 21.62 -7.23
CA LEU A 183 -5.85 21.83 -8.60
C LEU A 183 -6.17 20.64 -9.50
N ILE A 184 -5.91 19.42 -9.05
CA ILE A 184 -6.23 18.19 -9.80
C ILE A 184 -7.72 18.12 -10.11
N ALA A 185 -8.59 18.51 -9.18
CA ALA A 185 -10.04 18.50 -9.40
C ALA A 185 -10.51 19.50 -10.47
N VAL A 186 -9.79 20.60 -10.66
CA VAL A 186 -10.09 21.62 -11.69
C VAL A 186 -9.58 21.22 -13.07
N GLU A 187 -8.43 20.51 -13.12
CA GLU A 187 -7.78 20.12 -14.39
C GLU A 187 -8.26 18.78 -14.98
N ARG A 188 -9.22 18.13 -14.35
CA ARG A 188 -9.76 16.81 -14.76
C ARG A 188 -10.78 16.90 -15.91
#